data_e538893116a73f3b51b75b96bda0c9e2
#
_entry.id   e538893116a73f3b51b75b96bda0c9e2
#
_cell.length_a   1.000
_cell.length_b   1.000
_cell.length_c   1.000
_cell.angle_alpha   90.00
_cell.angle_beta   90.00
_cell.angle_gamma   90.00
#
_symmetry.space_group_name_H-M   'P 1'
#
loop_
_entity.id
_entity.type
_entity.pdbx_description
1 polymer ?
#
loop_
_entity_poly.entity_id
_entity_poly.type
_entity_poly.pdbx_seq_one_letter_code
_entity_poly.pdbx_strand_id
1 'polypeptide(L)'
;MSVRSFLADFARVPSHKRWAIDWAACILMLLLYRGILHHRSDGFHQQFTLNDPSIQHPHTDSQRVPEHLLTLLSVVLPISCIIFCSMLLKQRWARLNMGLLGFAMTIVITGCITELGKNLVGRPRPDFLARCKPTQSSIQSTKYHNLLVDHTICSTPITSHTLADGFKSFPSGHSSMAFLSLIHISE
;
A
#
# COMPACT_ATOMS: atom_id res chain seq x y z
N MET A 1 -3.93 -10.14 -33.91
CA MET A 1 -3.28 -11.32 -33.34
C MET A 1 -4.29 -11.97 -32.38
N SER A 2 -4.65 -13.26 -32.58
CA SER A 2 -5.67 -13.92 -31.74
C SER A 2 -5.05 -14.27 -30.38
N VAL A 3 -5.83 -14.16 -29.30
CA VAL A 3 -5.41 -14.58 -27.94
C VAL A 3 -4.93 -16.05 -27.93
N ARG A 4 -5.55 -16.90 -28.76
CA ARG A 4 -5.16 -18.30 -28.92
C ARG A 4 -3.76 -18.48 -29.52
N SER A 5 -3.37 -17.67 -30.52
CA SER A 5 -2.02 -17.76 -31.08
C SER A 5 -0.96 -17.28 -30.10
N PHE A 6 -1.24 -16.22 -29.34
CA PHE A 6 -0.34 -15.72 -28.28
C PHE A 6 -0.10 -16.77 -27.19
N LEU A 7 -1.17 -17.42 -26.69
CA LEU A 7 -1.06 -18.47 -25.68
C LEU A 7 -0.29 -19.70 -26.19
N ALA A 8 -0.47 -20.07 -27.47
CA ALA A 8 0.26 -21.18 -28.08
C ALA A 8 1.75 -20.87 -28.25
N ASP A 9 2.10 -19.66 -28.62
CA ASP A 9 3.49 -19.22 -28.74
C ASP A 9 4.16 -19.11 -27.36
N PHE A 10 3.46 -18.61 -26.34
CA PHE A 10 3.95 -18.56 -24.96
C PHE A 10 4.22 -19.97 -24.39
N ALA A 11 3.37 -20.96 -24.69
CA ALA A 11 3.55 -22.33 -24.26
C ALA A 11 4.81 -23.00 -24.86
N ARG A 12 5.29 -22.52 -26.01
CA ARG A 12 6.51 -23.02 -26.69
C ARG A 12 7.81 -22.49 -26.08
N VAL A 13 7.75 -21.42 -25.26
CA VAL A 13 8.95 -20.84 -24.65
C VAL A 13 9.49 -21.82 -23.58
N PRO A 14 10.80 -22.09 -23.53
CA PRO A 14 11.41 -22.92 -22.49
C PRO A 14 11.07 -22.42 -21.08
N SER A 15 10.86 -23.33 -20.13
CA SER A 15 10.39 -22.98 -18.78
C SER A 15 11.25 -21.94 -18.05
N HIS A 16 12.59 -22.02 -18.19
CA HIS A 16 13.52 -21.06 -17.59
C HIS A 16 13.38 -19.65 -18.16
N LYS A 17 13.09 -19.51 -19.48
CA LYS A 17 12.85 -18.19 -20.10
C LYS A 17 11.50 -17.61 -19.66
N ARG A 18 10.48 -18.44 -19.49
CA ARG A 18 9.19 -17.99 -18.94
C ARG A 18 9.35 -17.44 -17.53
N TRP A 19 10.06 -18.16 -16.65
CA TRP A 19 10.33 -17.68 -15.30
C TRP A 19 11.09 -16.36 -15.27
N ALA A 20 12.08 -16.19 -16.15
CA ALA A 20 12.80 -14.92 -16.25
C ALA A 20 11.88 -13.76 -16.67
N ILE A 21 10.96 -14.00 -17.61
CA ILE A 21 9.97 -13.01 -18.04
C ILE A 21 9.02 -12.66 -16.90
N ASP A 22 8.52 -13.65 -16.17
CA ASP A 22 7.58 -13.46 -15.06
C ASP A 22 8.23 -12.68 -13.90
N TRP A 23 9.47 -13.01 -13.54
CA TRP A 23 10.23 -12.23 -12.56
C TRP A 23 10.55 -10.81 -13.04
N ALA A 24 10.90 -10.65 -14.32
CA ALA A 24 11.12 -9.32 -14.90
C ALA A 24 9.84 -8.47 -14.86
N ALA A 25 8.69 -9.06 -15.17
CA ALA A 25 7.39 -8.40 -15.05
C ALA A 25 7.09 -7.98 -13.59
N CYS A 26 7.36 -8.86 -12.63
CA CYS A 26 7.20 -8.57 -11.20
C CYS A 26 8.09 -7.39 -10.77
N ILE A 27 9.36 -7.40 -11.15
CA ILE A 27 10.32 -6.32 -10.86
C ILE A 27 9.87 -5.01 -11.52
N LEU A 28 9.45 -5.06 -12.78
CA LEU A 28 8.94 -3.88 -13.49
C LEU A 28 7.72 -3.27 -12.77
N MET A 29 6.76 -4.11 -12.36
CA MET A 29 5.60 -3.65 -11.59
C MET A 29 6.03 -3.03 -10.25
N LEU A 30 6.99 -3.63 -9.55
CA LEU A 30 7.54 -3.09 -8.31
C LEU A 30 8.20 -1.72 -8.52
N LEU A 31 8.95 -1.55 -9.59
CA LEU A 31 9.60 -0.27 -9.95
C LEU A 31 8.56 0.80 -10.30
N LEU A 32 7.52 0.45 -11.04
CA LEU A 32 6.40 1.34 -11.34
C LEU A 32 5.64 1.73 -10.07
N TYR A 33 5.37 0.78 -9.18
CA TYR A 33 4.75 1.04 -7.88
C TYR A 33 5.58 2.04 -7.05
N ARG A 34 6.89 1.79 -6.89
CA ARG A 34 7.78 2.66 -6.13
C ARG A 34 7.97 4.03 -6.78
N GLY A 35 8.19 4.07 -8.09
CA GLY A 35 8.53 5.30 -8.81
C GLY A 35 7.34 6.23 -9.07
N ILE A 36 6.18 5.69 -9.39
CA ILE A 36 5.00 6.48 -9.78
C ILE A 36 4.02 6.62 -8.62
N LEU A 37 3.60 5.50 -8.02
CA LEU A 37 2.51 5.53 -7.06
C LEU A 37 2.95 6.00 -5.66
N HIS A 38 4.16 5.60 -5.23
CA HIS A 38 4.62 5.92 -3.88
C HIS A 38 5.31 7.28 -3.80
N HIS A 39 6.05 7.68 -4.83
CA HIS A 39 6.93 8.85 -4.77
C HIS A 39 6.34 10.12 -5.41
N ARG A 40 5.40 10.02 -6.36
CA ARG A 40 4.88 11.15 -7.15
C ARG A 40 3.42 11.49 -6.91
N SER A 41 2.72 10.83 -6.02
CA SER A 41 1.29 11.05 -5.91
C SER A 41 0.96 12.20 -4.97
N ASP A 42 0.78 13.38 -5.56
CA ASP A 42 -0.11 14.40 -5.01
C ASP A 42 -1.54 13.85 -5.21
N GLY A 43 -1.98 12.99 -4.28
CA GLY A 43 -3.29 12.35 -4.34
C GLY A 43 -4.42 13.36 -4.11
N PHE A 44 -5.65 12.90 -4.26
CA PHE A 44 -6.83 13.69 -3.89
C PHE A 44 -6.79 14.01 -2.40
N HIS A 45 -7.15 15.24 -2.03
CA HIS A 45 -7.26 15.71 -0.66
C HIS A 45 -8.73 15.98 -0.35
N GLN A 46 -9.34 15.12 0.45
CA GLN A 46 -10.72 15.28 0.85
C GLN A 46 -10.89 16.49 1.76
N GLN A 47 -11.94 17.29 1.51
CA GLN A 47 -12.32 18.37 2.40
C GLN A 47 -12.79 17.83 3.75
N PHE A 48 -12.56 18.58 4.81
CA PHE A 48 -12.86 18.17 6.19
C PHE A 48 -13.50 19.32 6.97
N THR A 49 -14.09 19.01 8.13
CA THR A 49 -14.60 20.03 9.06
C THR A 49 -13.73 20.07 10.30
N LEU A 50 -13.48 21.28 10.84
CA LEU A 50 -12.68 21.43 12.07
C LEU A 50 -13.33 20.76 13.30
N ASN A 51 -14.65 20.61 13.30
CA ASN A 51 -15.41 20.01 14.39
C ASN A 51 -15.56 18.49 14.29
N ASP A 52 -14.99 17.85 13.28
CA ASP A 52 -15.08 16.40 13.13
C ASP A 52 -14.23 15.70 14.21
N PRO A 53 -14.86 15.01 15.18
CA PRO A 53 -14.12 14.33 16.23
C PRO A 53 -13.25 13.17 15.71
N SER A 54 -13.55 12.67 14.51
CA SER A 54 -12.81 11.54 13.93
C SER A 54 -11.37 11.89 13.52
N ILE A 55 -11.04 13.20 13.37
CA ILE A 55 -9.72 13.68 12.95
C ILE A 55 -8.98 14.50 14.02
N GLN A 56 -9.53 14.56 15.25
CA GLN A 56 -9.01 15.37 16.36
C GLN A 56 -8.10 14.59 17.33
N HIS A 57 -7.76 13.35 17.00
CA HIS A 57 -6.91 12.54 17.87
C HIS A 57 -5.48 13.09 17.95
N PRO A 58 -4.82 12.96 19.11
CA PRO A 58 -3.44 13.39 19.26
C PRO A 58 -2.51 12.57 18.35
N HIS A 59 -1.47 13.23 17.84
CA HIS A 59 -0.45 12.53 17.06
C HIS A 59 0.35 11.60 17.97
N THR A 60 0.55 10.37 17.49
CA THR A 60 1.32 9.35 18.21
C THR A 60 2.52 8.96 17.35
N ASP A 61 3.72 9.20 17.84
CA ASP A 61 4.98 8.86 17.14
C ASP A 61 5.21 7.34 17.07
N SER A 62 4.69 6.59 18.05
CA SER A 62 4.84 5.14 18.12
C SER A 62 3.59 4.42 17.59
N GLN A 63 3.73 3.68 16.51
CA GLN A 63 2.68 2.80 16.01
C GLN A 63 2.59 1.55 16.89
N ARG A 64 1.36 1.06 17.19
CA ARG A 64 1.15 -0.18 17.95
C ARG A 64 1.77 -1.40 17.27
N VAL A 65 1.72 -1.43 15.94
CA VAL A 65 2.39 -2.43 15.11
C VAL A 65 3.43 -1.70 14.26
N PRO A 66 4.71 -1.73 14.65
CA PRO A 66 5.75 -1.08 13.88
C PRO A 66 5.97 -1.76 12.53
N GLU A 67 6.44 -1.02 11.54
CA GLU A 67 6.59 -1.49 10.16
C GLU A 67 7.48 -2.73 10.02
N HIS A 68 8.52 -2.85 10.85
CA HIS A 68 9.40 -4.04 10.85
C HIS A 68 8.67 -5.30 11.30
N LEU A 69 7.78 -5.21 12.31
CA LEU A 69 6.98 -6.34 12.78
C LEU A 69 5.94 -6.72 11.71
N LEU A 70 5.31 -5.74 11.08
CA LEU A 70 4.40 -5.99 9.97
C LEU A 70 5.13 -6.72 8.83
N THR A 71 6.31 -6.26 8.44
CA THR A 71 7.11 -6.90 7.38
C THR A 71 7.53 -8.32 7.77
N LEU A 72 7.94 -8.53 9.01
CA LEU A 72 8.29 -9.86 9.52
C LEU A 72 7.11 -10.83 9.38
N LEU A 73 5.94 -10.43 9.85
CA LEU A 73 4.74 -11.29 9.85
C LEU A 73 4.13 -11.47 8.47
N SER A 74 4.10 -10.41 7.64
CA SER A 74 3.42 -10.46 6.34
C SER A 74 4.30 -10.89 5.17
N VAL A 75 5.61 -10.84 5.30
CA VAL A 75 6.53 -11.18 4.21
C VAL A 75 7.45 -12.33 4.59
N VAL A 76 8.20 -12.18 5.69
CA VAL A 76 9.23 -13.17 6.06
C VAL A 76 8.60 -14.50 6.47
N LEU A 77 7.54 -14.47 7.28
CA LEU A 77 6.88 -15.66 7.75
C LEU A 77 6.25 -16.48 6.58
N PRO A 78 5.45 -15.91 5.65
CA PRO A 78 4.94 -16.68 4.52
C PRO A 78 6.03 -17.24 3.61
N ILE A 79 7.08 -16.47 3.32
CA ILE A 79 8.21 -16.97 2.53
C ILE A 79 8.88 -18.16 3.22
N SER A 80 9.12 -18.09 4.52
CA SER A 80 9.71 -19.19 5.28
C SER A 80 8.80 -20.44 5.29
N CYS A 81 7.47 -20.26 5.39
CA CYS A 81 6.50 -21.35 5.26
C CYS A 81 6.53 -21.99 3.88
N ILE A 82 6.54 -21.20 2.79
CA ILE A 82 6.62 -21.71 1.42
C ILE A 82 7.88 -22.55 1.24
N ILE A 83 9.04 -22.05 1.68
CA ILE A 83 10.32 -22.76 1.59
C ILE A 83 10.27 -24.05 2.41
N PHE A 84 9.84 -23.97 3.66
CA PHE A 84 9.76 -25.11 4.58
C PHE A 84 8.84 -26.21 4.06
N CYS A 85 7.62 -25.87 3.62
CA CYS A 85 6.69 -26.81 3.03
C CYS A 85 7.24 -27.44 1.74
N SER A 86 7.91 -26.66 0.89
CA SER A 86 8.55 -27.18 -0.32
C SER A 86 9.66 -28.18 -0.01
N MET A 87 10.43 -27.96 1.05
CA MET A 87 11.47 -28.91 1.50
C MET A 87 10.87 -30.19 2.07
N LEU A 88 9.87 -30.07 2.93
CA LEU A 88 9.19 -31.24 3.54
C LEU A 88 8.53 -32.14 2.48
N LEU A 89 7.84 -31.54 1.52
CA LEU A 89 7.11 -32.26 0.47
C LEU A 89 8.03 -32.74 -0.67
N LYS A 90 9.36 -32.54 -0.55
CA LYS A 90 10.36 -32.84 -1.59
C LYS A 90 9.93 -32.36 -2.98
N GLN A 91 9.34 -31.17 -3.00
CA GLN A 91 8.79 -30.60 -4.22
C GLN A 91 9.91 -30.23 -5.20
N ARG A 92 9.60 -30.32 -6.49
CA ARG A 92 10.54 -29.88 -7.52
C ARG A 92 10.77 -28.37 -7.40
N TRP A 93 11.99 -27.94 -7.71
CA TRP A 93 12.42 -26.54 -7.75
C TRP A 93 11.46 -25.60 -8.49
N ALA A 94 10.79 -26.14 -9.52
CA ALA A 94 9.77 -25.41 -10.27
C ALA A 94 8.56 -24.96 -9.42
N ARG A 95 8.09 -25.79 -8.49
CA ARG A 95 6.95 -25.45 -7.61
C ARG A 95 7.33 -24.40 -6.57
N LEU A 96 8.53 -24.51 -6.00
CA LEU A 96 9.05 -23.47 -5.10
C LEU A 96 9.11 -22.11 -5.80
N ASN A 97 9.67 -22.11 -7.02
CA ASN A 97 9.76 -20.86 -7.81
C ASN A 97 8.38 -20.27 -8.13
N MET A 98 7.40 -21.10 -8.47
CA MET A 98 6.02 -20.64 -8.71
C MET A 98 5.37 -20.09 -7.45
N GLY A 99 5.57 -20.72 -6.28
CA GLY A 99 5.04 -20.22 -5.01
C GLY A 99 5.64 -18.88 -4.62
N LEU A 100 6.96 -18.73 -4.73
CA LEU A 100 7.64 -17.47 -4.43
C LEU A 100 7.25 -16.36 -5.41
N LEU A 101 7.17 -16.66 -6.70
CA LEU A 101 6.75 -15.68 -7.71
C LEU A 101 5.30 -15.26 -7.50
N GLY A 102 4.39 -16.22 -7.27
CA GLY A 102 2.98 -15.94 -6.98
C GLY A 102 2.84 -15.03 -5.77
N PHE A 103 3.54 -15.34 -4.68
CA PHE A 103 3.55 -14.51 -3.48
C PHE A 103 4.10 -13.09 -3.75
N ALA A 104 5.23 -12.97 -4.45
CA ALA A 104 5.81 -11.68 -4.81
C ALA A 104 4.86 -10.82 -5.65
N MET A 105 4.23 -11.42 -6.69
CA MET A 105 3.25 -10.74 -7.52
C MET A 105 2.06 -10.25 -6.71
N THR A 106 1.55 -11.07 -5.78
CA THR A 106 0.40 -10.72 -4.95
C THR A 106 0.72 -9.54 -4.03
N ILE A 107 1.93 -9.49 -3.43
CA ILE A 107 2.40 -8.35 -2.63
C ILE A 107 2.41 -7.07 -3.48
N VAL A 108 3.00 -7.12 -4.67
CA VAL A 108 3.11 -5.96 -5.55
C VAL A 108 1.74 -5.45 -6.00
N ILE A 109 0.85 -6.36 -6.43
CA ILE A 109 -0.51 -6.00 -6.85
C ILE A 109 -1.30 -5.39 -5.70
N THR A 110 -1.24 -6.00 -4.51
CA THR A 110 -1.92 -5.47 -3.31
C THR A 110 -1.38 -4.10 -2.93
N GLY A 111 -0.07 -3.90 -2.98
CA GLY A 111 0.56 -2.60 -2.77
C GLY A 111 0.07 -1.56 -3.77
N CYS A 112 0.04 -1.88 -5.06
CA CYS A 112 -0.47 -1.01 -6.11
C CYS A 112 -1.92 -0.59 -5.86
N ILE A 113 -2.81 -1.55 -5.60
CA ILE A 113 -4.24 -1.28 -5.36
C ILE A 113 -4.41 -0.43 -4.10
N THR A 114 -3.66 -0.73 -3.04
CA THR A 114 -3.73 0.01 -1.77
C THR A 114 -3.27 1.47 -1.95
N GLU A 115 -2.13 1.71 -2.60
CA GLU A 115 -1.65 3.09 -2.83
C GLU A 115 -2.54 3.85 -3.82
N LEU A 116 -3.02 3.18 -4.87
CA LEU A 116 -3.99 3.79 -5.79
C LEU A 116 -5.26 4.21 -5.04
N GLY A 117 -5.79 3.33 -4.19
CA GLY A 117 -6.94 3.63 -3.35
C GLY A 117 -6.71 4.82 -2.41
N LYS A 118 -5.55 4.89 -1.74
CA LYS A 118 -5.19 6.02 -0.87
C LYS A 118 -5.15 7.34 -1.65
N ASN A 119 -4.55 7.34 -2.84
CA ASN A 119 -4.41 8.53 -3.67
C ASN A 119 -5.75 8.99 -4.27
N LEU A 120 -6.66 8.06 -4.56
CA LEU A 120 -7.99 8.38 -5.10
C LEU A 120 -8.97 8.86 -4.01
N VAL A 121 -8.90 8.27 -2.81
CA VAL A 121 -9.85 8.58 -1.74
C VAL A 121 -9.41 9.82 -0.94
N GLY A 122 -8.13 9.96 -0.65
CA GLY A 122 -7.57 11.12 0.05
C GLY A 122 -8.18 11.38 1.43
N ARG A 123 -8.54 10.31 2.17
CA ARG A 123 -9.23 10.45 3.46
C ARG A 123 -8.29 10.92 4.56
N PRO A 124 -8.66 11.95 5.34
CA PRO A 124 -7.89 12.40 6.50
C PRO A 124 -7.69 11.28 7.53
N ARG A 125 -6.52 11.25 8.17
CA ARG A 125 -6.22 10.34 9.30
C ARG A 125 -6.85 10.85 10.59
N PRO A 126 -7.05 9.98 11.59
CA PRO A 126 -7.58 10.40 12.89
C PRO A 126 -6.75 11.49 13.60
N ASP A 127 -5.43 11.54 13.37
CA ASP A 127 -4.51 12.55 13.90
C ASP A 127 -4.25 13.73 12.94
N PHE A 128 -5.15 13.93 11.97
CA PHE A 128 -4.95 14.90 10.89
C PHE A 128 -4.82 16.34 11.41
N LEU A 129 -5.64 16.79 12.34
CA LEU A 129 -5.56 18.14 12.86
C LEU A 129 -4.26 18.42 13.62
N ALA A 130 -3.70 17.42 14.30
CA ALA A 130 -2.41 17.53 14.95
C ALA A 130 -1.25 17.69 13.93
N ARG A 131 -1.40 17.13 12.72
CA ARG A 131 -0.45 17.29 11.61
C ARG A 131 -0.64 18.60 10.86
N CYS A 132 -1.88 19.01 10.64
CA CYS A 132 -2.29 20.20 9.92
C CYS A 132 -1.88 21.48 10.67
N LYS A 133 -2.02 21.50 12.02
CA LYS A 133 -1.77 22.67 12.87
C LYS A 133 -2.50 23.90 12.30
N PRO A 134 -3.84 23.92 12.31
CA PRO A 134 -4.59 25.03 11.70
C PRO A 134 -4.22 26.35 12.34
N THR A 135 -4.24 27.43 11.56
CA THR A 135 -3.88 28.77 12.03
C THR A 135 -4.90 29.26 13.05
N GLN A 136 -4.44 29.97 14.10
CA GLN A 136 -5.30 30.47 15.19
C GLN A 136 -6.46 31.35 14.68
N SER A 137 -6.25 32.13 13.63
CA SER A 137 -7.30 32.90 12.98
C SER A 137 -8.40 32.04 12.35
N SER A 138 -8.04 30.88 11.83
CA SER A 138 -8.98 29.89 11.26
C SER A 138 -9.78 29.19 12.36
N ILE A 139 -9.16 28.89 13.50
CA ILE A 139 -9.82 28.25 14.64
C ILE A 139 -10.82 29.21 15.32
N GLN A 140 -10.46 30.48 15.46
CA GLN A 140 -11.31 31.48 16.14
C GLN A 140 -12.45 32.00 15.25
N SER A 141 -12.37 31.78 13.94
CA SER A 141 -13.41 32.20 13.02
C SER A 141 -14.59 31.26 13.08
N THR A 142 -15.72 31.69 13.63
CA THR A 142 -17.01 30.99 13.65
C THR A 142 -17.43 30.49 12.25
N LYS A 143 -16.92 31.17 11.21
CA LYS A 143 -17.19 30.88 9.81
C LYS A 143 -16.71 29.47 9.40
N TYR A 144 -15.62 28.96 9.97
CA TYR A 144 -15.03 27.68 9.56
C TYR A 144 -15.47 26.46 10.40
N HIS A 145 -16.19 26.68 11.51
CA HIS A 145 -16.55 25.61 12.43
C HIS A 145 -17.44 24.53 11.83
N ASN A 146 -18.37 24.90 10.94
CA ASN A 146 -19.34 23.98 10.34
C ASN A 146 -19.23 23.89 8.82
N LEU A 147 -18.20 24.49 8.23
CA LEU A 147 -17.97 24.44 6.78
C LEU A 147 -16.91 23.39 6.45
N LEU A 148 -17.05 22.80 5.26
CA LEU A 148 -15.99 22.01 4.65
C LEU A 148 -14.83 22.94 4.26
N VAL A 149 -13.66 22.61 4.73
CA VAL A 149 -12.43 23.38 4.50
C VAL A 149 -11.36 22.49 3.84
N ASP A 150 -10.48 23.16 3.11
CA ASP A 150 -9.35 22.53 2.46
C ASP A 150 -8.07 22.61 3.33
N HIS A 151 -7.03 21.90 2.91
CA HIS A 151 -5.70 21.89 3.52
C HIS A 151 -5.05 23.29 3.57
N THR A 152 -5.60 24.28 2.86
CA THR A 152 -5.09 25.67 2.83
C THR A 152 -5.12 26.38 4.18
N ILE A 153 -5.94 25.90 5.13
CA ILE A 153 -5.98 26.43 6.50
C ILE A 153 -4.86 25.92 7.40
N CYS A 154 -4.10 24.92 6.92
CA CYS A 154 -3.02 24.29 7.67
C CYS A 154 -1.78 25.19 7.68
N SER A 155 -1.11 25.33 8.83
CA SER A 155 0.20 25.98 8.91
C SER A 155 1.32 25.10 8.32
N THR A 156 1.12 23.79 8.32
CA THR A 156 2.07 22.84 7.72
C THR A 156 1.87 22.83 6.21
N PRO A 157 2.92 23.03 5.39
CA PRO A 157 2.78 23.02 3.94
C PRO A 157 2.43 21.62 3.44
N ILE A 158 1.60 21.54 2.39
CA ILE A 158 1.16 20.27 1.79
C ILE A 158 2.33 19.46 1.21
N THR A 159 3.40 20.14 0.82
CA THR A 159 4.64 19.49 0.36
C THR A 159 5.39 18.74 1.45
N SER A 160 5.04 18.95 2.73
CA SER A 160 5.63 18.20 3.82
C SER A 160 5.09 16.76 3.83
N HIS A 161 5.99 15.80 3.99
CA HIS A 161 5.63 14.38 4.10
C HIS A 161 4.58 14.13 5.21
N THR A 162 4.67 14.87 6.32
CA THR A 162 3.78 14.73 7.47
C THR A 162 2.33 15.04 7.11
N LEU A 163 2.06 16.14 6.38
CA LEU A 163 0.70 16.52 6.01
C LEU A 163 0.19 15.68 4.84
N ALA A 164 1.01 15.41 3.83
CA ALA A 164 0.65 14.57 2.69
C ALA A 164 0.27 13.14 3.15
N ASP A 165 1.02 12.56 4.10
CA ASP A 165 0.68 11.28 4.70
C ASP A 165 -0.60 11.35 5.55
N GLY A 166 -0.94 12.51 6.06
CA GLY A 166 -2.18 12.78 6.80
C GLY A 166 -3.46 12.51 5.99
N PHE A 167 -3.42 12.53 4.66
CA PHE A 167 -4.55 12.21 3.77
C PHE A 167 -4.59 10.75 3.31
N LYS A 168 -3.67 9.89 3.77
CA LYS A 168 -3.56 8.49 3.32
C LYS A 168 -4.11 7.51 4.36
N SER A 169 -5.33 7.76 4.89
CA SER A 169 -5.96 6.91 5.91
C SER A 169 -6.60 5.65 5.35
N PHE A 170 -7.15 5.68 4.14
CA PHE A 170 -7.91 4.59 3.56
C PHE A 170 -7.51 4.32 2.10
N PRO A 171 -7.37 3.06 1.70
CA PRO A 171 -7.40 1.84 2.53
C PRO A 171 -6.16 1.67 3.42
N SER A 172 -6.31 0.86 4.49
CA SER A 172 -5.23 0.60 5.43
C SER A 172 -4.18 -0.34 4.84
N GLY A 173 -2.93 0.11 4.75
CA GLY A 173 -1.82 -0.71 4.28
C GLY A 173 -1.52 -1.90 5.20
N HIS A 174 -1.59 -1.71 6.52
CA HIS A 174 -1.40 -2.79 7.50
C HIS A 174 -2.43 -3.90 7.33
N SER A 175 -3.72 -3.54 7.18
CA SER A 175 -4.78 -4.51 6.97
C SER A 175 -4.62 -5.25 5.65
N SER A 176 -4.34 -4.54 4.56
CA SER A 176 -4.15 -5.14 3.24
C SER A 176 -3.02 -6.18 3.24
N MET A 177 -1.88 -5.86 3.86
CA MET A 177 -0.74 -6.77 3.97
C MET A 177 -1.00 -7.95 4.91
N ALA A 178 -1.71 -7.73 6.03
CA ALA A 178 -2.05 -8.80 6.97
C ALA A 178 -3.01 -9.82 6.33
N PHE A 179 -4.07 -9.36 5.65
CA PHE A 179 -5.01 -10.27 4.97
C PHE A 179 -4.34 -11.07 3.86
N LEU A 180 -3.46 -10.44 3.09
CA LEU A 180 -2.70 -11.12 2.04
C LEU A 180 -1.85 -12.26 2.60
N SER A 181 -1.16 -12.06 3.72
CA SER A 181 -0.31 -13.08 4.33
C SER A 181 -1.12 -14.26 4.86
N LEU A 182 -2.32 -14.01 5.41
CA LEU A 182 -3.20 -15.06 5.92
C LEU A 182 -3.73 -15.98 4.81
N ILE A 183 -4.07 -15.44 3.65
CA ILE A 183 -4.54 -16.24 2.51
C ILE A 183 -3.45 -17.21 2.05
N HIS A 184 -2.21 -16.77 1.93
CA HIS A 184 -1.10 -17.64 1.50
C HIS A 184 -0.65 -18.69 2.51
N ILE A 185 -0.99 -18.53 3.79
CA ILE A 185 -0.70 -19.55 4.82
C ILE A 185 -1.80 -20.61 4.87
N SER A 186 -3.03 -20.27 4.45
CA SER A 186 -4.19 -21.15 4.51
C SER A 186 -4.35 -22.07 3.29
N GLU A 187 -3.67 -21.80 2.17
CA GLU A 187 -3.61 -22.64 0.95
C GLU A 187 -2.40 -23.60 0.97
#